data_77fb2098c90bbe821751e7b243fa234e
#
_entry.id   77fb2098c90bbe821751e7b243fa234e
#
_cell.length_a   1.000
_cell.length_b   1.000
_cell.length_c   1.000
_cell.angle_alpha   90.00
_cell.angle_beta   90.00
_cell.angle_gamma   90.00
#
_symmetry.space_group_name_H-M   'P 1'
#
loop_
_entity.id
_entity.type
_entity.pdbx_description
1 polymer ?
#
loop_
_entity_poly.entity_id
_entity_poly.type
_entity_poly.pdbx_seq_one_letter_code
_entity_poly.pdbx_strand_id
1 'polypeptide(L)'
;MLAALVPTIMMSVVGIVMLVAGSGSTSNIVAGVLVLTFCTSGITGYILGSVFVGRGASLVRVQNDFVSAVSHELRTPVTSIRLLIESLRDGRLADDDREQVLSLLARETTRLEELVGRVLELSRLESGAHVYARERVDVKDLVEEAIAAFDACTLTKPTAIEIDLQPGLAVIGDRPTLVRALLNLLTNAWKYTGETKRITIESQDAGRWVDVFVRDNGPGIDRDEQRAIYDQFRRGRATHETGATGVGLGLAFVRTIVRGQRGRLDFESRPGETAFRLRLRSTGEPVEHPGALKQKVTS
;
A
#
# COMPACT_ATOMS: atom_id res chain seq x y z
N MET A 1 -2.53 30.66 14.80
CA MET A 1 -1.71 30.83 13.58
C MET A 1 -1.52 32.31 13.18
N LEU A 2 -2.56 33.09 13.00
CA LEU A 2 -2.50 34.50 12.65
C LEU A 2 -1.77 35.39 13.67
N ALA A 3 -1.85 35.07 14.98
CA ALA A 3 -1.30 35.92 16.05
C ALA A 3 0.24 36.04 16.05
N ALA A 4 0.98 35.08 15.47
CA ALA A 4 2.43 35.15 15.39
C ALA A 4 2.92 35.79 14.07
N LEU A 5 2.12 35.72 13.00
CA LEU A 5 2.44 36.23 11.69
C LEU A 5 2.30 37.79 11.62
N VAL A 6 1.30 38.34 12.30
CA VAL A 6 1.03 39.77 12.28
C VAL A 6 2.21 40.61 12.84
N PRO A 7 2.78 40.30 14.04
CA PRO A 7 3.92 41.05 14.57
C PRO A 7 5.17 40.93 13.67
N THR A 8 5.43 39.77 13.08
CA THR A 8 6.61 39.56 12.21
C THR A 8 6.49 40.33 10.89
N ILE A 9 5.29 40.40 10.32
CA ILE A 9 5.03 41.22 9.12
C ILE A 9 5.20 42.73 9.46
N MET A 10 4.65 43.18 10.58
CA MET A 10 4.82 44.58 11.02
C MET A 10 6.29 44.92 11.25
N MET A 11 7.06 44.07 11.91
CA MET A 11 8.50 44.28 12.11
C MET A 11 9.28 44.30 10.78
N SER A 12 8.89 43.44 9.81
CA SER A 12 9.50 43.44 8.48
C SER A 12 9.25 44.79 7.74
N VAL A 13 8.04 45.33 7.87
CA VAL A 13 7.72 46.67 7.31
C VAL A 13 8.57 47.76 7.96
N VAL A 14 8.74 47.72 9.29
CA VAL A 14 9.62 48.66 10.01
C VAL A 14 11.07 48.54 9.53
N GLY A 15 11.59 47.32 9.34
CA GLY A 15 12.93 47.07 8.81
C GLY A 15 13.12 47.65 7.38
N ILE A 16 12.11 47.49 6.53
CA ILE A 16 12.13 48.09 5.16
C ILE A 16 12.10 49.61 5.21
N VAL A 17 11.24 50.18 6.05
CA VAL A 17 11.17 51.65 6.23
C VAL A 17 12.49 52.19 6.73
N MET A 18 13.15 51.54 7.71
CA MET A 18 14.48 51.94 8.18
C MET A 18 15.54 51.91 7.09
N LEU A 19 15.50 50.89 6.22
CA LEU A 19 16.42 50.80 5.07
C LEU A 19 16.21 51.92 4.05
N VAL A 20 14.96 52.22 3.72
CA VAL A 20 14.61 53.19 2.68
C VAL A 20 14.75 54.62 3.17
N ALA A 21 14.21 54.92 4.37
CA ALA A 21 14.24 56.28 4.96
C ALA A 21 15.60 56.64 5.58
N GLY A 22 16.40 55.62 5.94
CA GLY A 22 17.70 55.80 6.60
C GLY A 22 18.92 55.90 5.66
N SER A 23 18.72 56.14 4.38
CA SER A 23 19.76 56.08 3.33
C SER A 23 20.95 57.03 3.51
N GLY A 24 20.93 57.94 4.51
CA GLY A 24 22.06 58.82 4.87
C GLY A 24 22.86 58.38 6.11
N SER A 25 22.46 57.32 6.82
CA SER A 25 23.13 56.88 8.06
C SER A 25 23.41 55.38 8.04
N THR A 26 24.71 55.02 8.13
CA THR A 26 25.17 53.62 8.21
C THR A 26 24.51 52.85 9.35
N SER A 27 24.21 53.50 10.47
CA SER A 27 23.55 52.89 11.63
C SER A 27 22.14 52.45 11.31
N ASN A 28 21.36 53.22 10.56
CA ASN A 28 19.99 52.86 10.19
C ASN A 28 19.94 51.70 9.17
N ILE A 29 20.92 51.66 8.26
CA ILE A 29 21.05 50.56 7.30
C ILE A 29 21.35 49.25 8.03
N VAL A 30 22.32 49.25 8.97
CA VAL A 30 22.68 48.06 9.75
C VAL A 30 21.49 47.61 10.60
N ALA A 31 20.77 48.52 11.25
CA ALA A 31 19.60 48.19 12.04
C ALA A 31 18.48 47.56 11.19
N GLY A 32 18.19 48.13 10.01
CA GLY A 32 17.20 47.62 9.07
C GLY A 32 17.53 46.18 8.58
N VAL A 33 18.81 45.94 8.23
CA VAL A 33 19.29 44.63 7.82
C VAL A 33 19.12 43.60 8.96
N LEU A 34 19.52 43.97 10.18
CA LEU A 34 19.40 43.07 11.35
C LEU A 34 17.94 42.70 11.64
N VAL A 35 17.01 43.70 11.59
CA VAL A 35 15.58 43.46 11.79
C VAL A 35 15.03 42.50 10.72
N LEU A 36 15.35 42.74 9.45
CA LEU A 36 14.89 41.85 8.36
C LEU A 36 15.45 40.44 8.48
N THR A 37 16.73 40.30 8.83
CA THR A 37 17.36 38.99 9.04
C THR A 37 16.69 38.26 10.20
N PHE A 38 16.39 38.94 11.30
CA PHE A 38 15.71 38.34 12.45
C PHE A 38 14.28 37.94 12.09
N CYS A 39 13.53 38.75 11.35
CA CYS A 39 12.17 38.45 10.90
C CYS A 39 12.15 37.27 9.95
N THR A 40 13.05 37.21 8.95
CA THR A 40 13.13 36.06 8.01
C THR A 40 13.51 34.76 8.71
N SER A 41 14.45 34.81 9.66
CA SER A 41 14.82 33.66 10.49
C SER A 41 13.64 33.16 11.34
N GLY A 42 12.88 34.07 11.96
CA GLY A 42 11.69 33.78 12.74
C GLY A 42 10.58 33.12 11.91
N ILE A 43 10.30 33.66 10.72
CA ILE A 43 9.31 33.11 9.80
C ILE A 43 9.73 31.72 9.32
N THR A 44 11.00 31.54 8.94
CA THR A 44 11.54 30.27 8.50
C THR A 44 11.45 29.21 9.62
N GLY A 45 11.86 29.57 10.84
CA GLY A 45 11.75 28.68 12.01
C GLY A 45 10.31 28.30 12.32
N TYR A 46 9.38 29.25 12.21
CA TYR A 46 7.94 28.97 12.40
C TYR A 46 7.39 28.01 11.34
N ILE A 47 7.71 28.23 10.05
CA ILE A 47 7.26 27.35 8.96
C ILE A 47 7.83 25.94 9.14
N LEU A 48 9.14 25.83 9.40
CA LEU A 48 9.79 24.53 9.64
C LEU A 48 9.18 23.81 10.86
N GLY A 49 8.98 24.54 11.96
CA GLY A 49 8.36 24.00 13.16
C GLY A 49 6.92 23.53 12.92
N SER A 50 6.10 24.30 12.22
CA SER A 50 4.72 23.94 11.90
C SER A 50 4.64 22.71 10.99
N VAL A 51 5.53 22.60 10.00
CA VAL A 51 5.63 21.42 9.13
C VAL A 51 6.08 20.19 9.91
N PHE A 52 7.06 20.36 10.81
CA PHE A 52 7.56 19.27 11.64
C PHE A 52 6.50 18.75 12.61
N VAL A 53 5.80 19.63 13.32
CA VAL A 53 4.70 19.27 14.23
C VAL A 53 3.53 18.64 13.45
N GLY A 54 3.18 19.17 12.28
CA GLY A 54 2.13 18.62 11.43
C GLY A 54 2.46 17.20 10.95
N ARG A 55 3.71 16.93 10.58
CA ARG A 55 4.18 15.59 10.20
C ARG A 55 4.18 14.63 11.39
N GLY A 56 4.62 15.06 12.56
CA GLY A 56 4.58 14.25 13.78
C GLY A 56 3.16 13.86 14.18
N ALA A 57 2.22 14.82 14.16
CA ALA A 57 0.82 14.57 14.48
C ALA A 57 0.13 13.60 13.49
N SER A 58 0.50 13.67 12.20
CA SER A 58 -0.04 12.74 11.20
C SER A 58 0.48 11.32 11.40
N LEU A 59 1.75 11.14 11.77
CA LEU A 59 2.33 9.82 12.06
C LEU A 59 1.66 9.16 13.26
N VAL A 60 1.45 9.91 14.34
CA VAL A 60 0.78 9.39 15.55
C VAL A 60 -0.68 9.00 15.26
N ARG A 61 -1.39 9.76 14.42
CA ARG A 61 -2.75 9.40 14.01
C ARG A 61 -2.77 8.11 13.22
N VAL A 62 -1.91 7.98 12.19
CA VAL A 62 -1.82 6.76 11.38
C VAL A 62 -1.48 5.55 12.26
N GLN A 63 -0.58 5.70 13.22
CA GLN A 63 -0.24 4.62 14.15
C GLN A 63 -1.41 4.25 15.08
N ASN A 64 -2.16 5.22 15.59
CA ASN A 64 -3.33 4.96 16.43
C ASN A 64 -4.47 4.30 15.62
N ASP A 65 -4.71 4.77 14.40
CA ASP A 65 -5.69 4.18 13.49
C ASP A 65 -5.32 2.74 13.15
N PHE A 66 -4.02 2.46 12.91
CA PHE A 66 -3.48 1.12 12.71
C PHE A 66 -3.77 0.20 13.91
N VAL A 67 -3.37 0.61 15.14
CA VAL A 67 -3.57 -0.19 16.35
C VAL A 67 -5.06 -0.42 16.62
N SER A 68 -5.90 0.58 16.42
CA SER A 68 -7.36 0.49 16.59
C SER A 68 -7.95 -0.51 15.59
N ALA A 69 -7.57 -0.43 14.32
CA ALA A 69 -8.08 -1.30 13.29
C ALA A 69 -7.60 -2.77 13.48
N VAL A 70 -6.33 -2.99 13.82
CA VAL A 70 -5.81 -4.32 14.20
C VAL A 70 -6.62 -4.90 15.35
N SER A 71 -6.85 -4.11 16.40
CA SER A 71 -7.60 -4.55 17.59
C SER A 71 -9.03 -4.94 17.24
N HIS A 72 -9.66 -4.20 16.34
CA HIS A 72 -11.02 -4.51 15.88
C HIS A 72 -11.06 -5.81 15.05
N GLU A 73 -10.13 -5.96 14.10
CA GLU A 73 -10.05 -7.15 13.24
C GLU A 73 -9.62 -8.42 13.99
N LEU A 74 -8.86 -8.29 15.09
CA LEU A 74 -8.54 -9.39 15.98
C LEU A 74 -9.72 -9.79 16.90
N ARG A 75 -10.52 -8.82 17.31
CA ARG A 75 -11.66 -9.06 18.22
C ARG A 75 -12.69 -9.98 17.60
N THR A 76 -12.98 -9.82 16.32
CA THR A 76 -14.01 -10.62 15.61
C THR A 76 -13.72 -12.12 15.65
N PRO A 77 -12.57 -12.64 15.14
CA PRO A 77 -12.26 -14.08 15.20
C PRO A 77 -12.13 -14.57 16.63
N VAL A 78 -11.57 -13.79 17.57
CA VAL A 78 -11.48 -14.17 18.98
C VAL A 78 -12.87 -14.35 19.60
N THR A 79 -13.82 -13.46 19.27
CA THR A 79 -15.20 -13.60 19.76
C THR A 79 -15.89 -14.82 19.13
N SER A 80 -15.70 -15.07 17.83
CA SER A 80 -16.21 -16.26 17.16
C SER A 80 -15.65 -17.54 17.78
N ILE A 81 -14.33 -17.61 17.99
CA ILE A 81 -13.66 -18.77 18.64
C ILE A 81 -14.26 -19.00 20.03
N ARG A 82 -14.44 -17.94 20.84
CA ARG A 82 -15.03 -18.05 22.16
C ARG A 82 -16.45 -18.62 22.11
N LEU A 83 -17.31 -18.12 21.24
CA LEU A 83 -18.69 -18.61 21.10
C LEU A 83 -18.72 -20.06 20.64
N LEU A 84 -17.84 -20.46 19.69
CA LEU A 84 -17.74 -21.85 19.24
C LEU A 84 -17.30 -22.80 20.39
N ILE A 85 -16.35 -22.36 21.24
CA ILE A 85 -15.93 -23.11 22.42
C ILE A 85 -17.07 -23.21 23.44
N GLU A 86 -17.81 -22.13 23.70
CA GLU A 86 -18.96 -22.14 24.59
C GLU A 86 -20.03 -23.13 24.08
N SER A 87 -20.31 -23.15 22.77
CA SER A 87 -21.23 -24.09 22.15
C SER A 87 -20.80 -25.55 22.31
N LEU A 88 -19.50 -25.86 22.18
CA LEU A 88 -18.95 -27.21 22.41
C LEU A 88 -19.08 -27.64 23.88
N ARG A 89 -18.95 -26.68 24.83
CA ARG A 89 -19.03 -26.97 26.28
C ARG A 89 -20.44 -27.23 26.77
N ASP A 90 -21.46 -26.67 26.10
CA ASP A 90 -22.89 -26.87 26.48
C ASP A 90 -23.35 -28.32 26.31
N GLY A 91 -22.61 -29.15 25.57
CA GLY A 91 -22.83 -30.59 25.46
C GLY A 91 -24.14 -31.00 24.76
N ARG A 92 -24.83 -30.06 24.12
CA ARG A 92 -26.15 -30.27 23.49
C ARG A 92 -26.07 -30.51 21.97
N LEU A 93 -24.86 -30.47 21.42
CA LEU A 93 -24.63 -30.65 19.97
C LEU A 93 -24.71 -32.11 19.59
N ALA A 94 -25.39 -32.41 18.48
CA ALA A 94 -25.26 -33.70 17.81
C ALA A 94 -23.83 -33.89 17.28
N ASP A 95 -23.43 -35.14 17.01
CA ASP A 95 -22.05 -35.43 16.58
C ASP A 95 -21.68 -34.70 15.28
N ASP A 96 -22.59 -34.62 14.32
CA ASP A 96 -22.39 -33.91 13.05
C ASP A 96 -22.21 -32.38 13.27
N ASP A 97 -23.00 -31.78 14.15
CA ASP A 97 -22.88 -30.36 14.50
C ASP A 97 -21.57 -30.07 15.23
N ARG A 98 -21.10 -31.02 16.06
CA ARG A 98 -19.83 -30.90 16.77
C ARG A 98 -18.64 -30.86 15.81
N GLU A 99 -18.63 -31.74 14.79
CA GLU A 99 -17.59 -31.77 13.77
C GLU A 99 -17.59 -30.45 12.95
N GLN A 100 -18.77 -29.97 12.62
CA GLN A 100 -18.90 -28.67 11.94
C GLN A 100 -18.37 -27.50 12.79
N VAL A 101 -18.67 -27.47 14.10
CA VAL A 101 -18.14 -26.43 15.01
C VAL A 101 -16.63 -26.51 15.13
N LEU A 102 -16.05 -27.73 15.21
CA LEU A 102 -14.58 -27.94 15.23
C LEU A 102 -13.93 -27.43 13.92
N SER A 103 -14.56 -27.70 12.77
CA SER A 103 -14.07 -27.21 11.48
C SER A 103 -14.09 -25.68 11.38
N LEU A 104 -15.14 -25.04 11.90
CA LEU A 104 -15.26 -23.58 11.99
C LEU A 104 -14.19 -23.00 12.94
N LEU A 105 -13.95 -23.64 14.07
CA LEU A 105 -12.93 -23.23 15.03
C LEU A 105 -11.53 -23.30 14.42
N ALA A 106 -11.20 -24.37 13.70
CA ALA A 106 -9.93 -24.50 12.98
C ALA A 106 -9.76 -23.37 11.94
N ARG A 107 -10.81 -23.07 11.17
CA ARG A 107 -10.81 -21.97 10.17
C ARG A 107 -10.59 -20.60 10.81
N GLU A 108 -11.28 -20.29 11.91
CA GLU A 108 -11.11 -19.01 12.59
C GLU A 108 -9.71 -18.86 13.22
N THR A 109 -9.13 -19.98 13.72
CA THR A 109 -7.76 -19.99 14.24
C THR A 109 -6.74 -19.73 13.14
N THR A 110 -6.84 -20.41 12.00
CA THR A 110 -5.98 -20.18 10.83
C THR A 110 -6.09 -18.73 10.33
N ARG A 111 -7.30 -18.20 10.27
CA ARG A 111 -7.54 -16.80 9.91
C ARG A 111 -6.86 -15.81 10.87
N LEU A 112 -6.88 -16.11 12.17
CA LEU A 112 -6.21 -15.30 13.19
C LEU A 112 -4.68 -15.34 13.02
N GLU A 113 -4.11 -16.52 12.79
CA GLU A 113 -2.67 -16.70 12.52
C GLU A 113 -2.23 -15.89 11.28
N GLU A 114 -2.99 -15.98 10.18
CA GLU A 114 -2.72 -15.21 8.97
C GLU A 114 -2.76 -13.70 9.22
N LEU A 115 -3.75 -13.22 9.99
CA LEU A 115 -3.88 -11.80 10.32
C LEU A 115 -2.67 -11.31 11.12
N VAL A 116 -2.31 -12.04 12.17
CA VAL A 116 -1.14 -11.72 13.01
C VAL A 116 0.14 -11.74 12.17
N GLY A 117 0.33 -12.76 11.35
CA GLY A 117 1.47 -12.87 10.43
C GLY A 117 1.61 -11.67 9.49
N ARG A 118 0.50 -11.24 8.87
CA ARG A 118 0.47 -10.06 7.98
C ARG A 118 0.77 -8.75 8.71
N VAL A 119 0.26 -8.58 9.93
CA VAL A 119 0.52 -7.39 10.75
C VAL A 119 2.00 -7.31 11.13
N LEU A 120 2.58 -8.42 11.61
CA LEU A 120 4.01 -8.48 11.97
C LEU A 120 4.92 -8.24 10.77
N GLU A 121 4.58 -8.82 9.63
CA GLU A 121 5.35 -8.63 8.40
C GLU A 121 5.29 -7.17 7.91
N LEU A 122 4.09 -6.57 7.86
CA LEU A 122 3.95 -5.16 7.50
C LEU A 122 4.73 -4.26 8.45
N SER A 123 4.68 -4.51 9.75
CA SER A 123 5.46 -3.78 10.76
C SER A 123 6.98 -3.88 10.52
N ARG A 124 7.48 -5.07 10.15
CA ARG A 124 8.92 -5.26 9.81
C ARG A 124 9.31 -4.50 8.54
N LEU A 125 8.45 -4.49 7.53
CA LEU A 125 8.70 -3.77 6.29
C LEU A 125 8.68 -2.25 6.50
N GLU A 126 7.75 -1.73 7.31
CA GLU A 126 7.61 -0.30 7.59
C GLU A 126 8.70 0.25 8.50
N SER A 127 9.17 -0.54 9.46
CA SER A 127 10.29 -0.15 10.33
C SER A 127 11.63 -0.05 9.61
N GLY A 128 11.69 -0.46 8.32
CA GLY A 128 12.95 -0.52 7.57
C GLY A 128 13.90 -1.62 8.05
N ALA A 129 13.45 -2.51 8.94
CA ALA A 129 14.25 -3.63 9.41
C ALA A 129 14.46 -4.71 8.34
N HIS A 130 13.61 -4.71 7.29
CA HIS A 130 13.76 -5.63 6.18
C HIS A 130 14.83 -5.12 5.20
N VAL A 131 15.89 -5.91 5.02
CA VAL A 131 16.92 -5.63 4.03
C VAL A 131 16.53 -6.32 2.72
N TYR A 132 16.12 -5.52 1.74
CA TYR A 132 15.77 -6.04 0.42
C TYR A 132 17.01 -6.51 -0.32
N ALA A 133 16.98 -7.75 -0.80
CA ALA A 133 17.96 -8.23 -1.76
C ALA A 133 17.88 -7.39 -3.05
N ARG A 134 19.03 -7.25 -3.72
CA ARG A 134 19.13 -6.51 -4.99
C ARG A 134 19.73 -7.43 -6.04
N GLU A 135 18.92 -8.34 -6.48
CA GLU A 135 19.27 -9.32 -7.49
C GLU A 135 18.58 -9.04 -8.80
N ARG A 136 19.10 -9.62 -9.87
CA ARG A 136 18.43 -9.62 -11.16
C ARG A 136 17.28 -10.63 -11.09
N VAL A 137 16.07 -10.16 -11.39
CA VAL A 137 14.86 -10.98 -11.41
C VAL A 137 14.25 -10.89 -12.80
N ASP A 138 14.11 -12.01 -13.48
CA ASP A 138 13.39 -12.11 -14.74
C ASP A 138 11.89 -11.90 -14.47
N VAL A 139 11.24 -11.04 -15.29
CA VAL A 139 9.84 -10.70 -15.11
C VAL A 139 8.93 -11.89 -15.41
N LYS A 140 9.30 -12.73 -16.37
CA LYS A 140 8.55 -13.93 -16.69
C LYS A 140 8.55 -14.90 -15.51
N ASP A 141 9.74 -15.22 -14.97
CA ASP A 141 9.87 -16.12 -13.83
C ASP A 141 9.14 -15.57 -12.59
N LEU A 142 9.21 -14.25 -12.37
CA LEU A 142 8.51 -13.58 -11.29
C LEU A 142 6.99 -13.75 -11.38
N VAL A 143 6.44 -13.58 -12.58
CA VAL A 143 5.00 -13.71 -12.85
C VAL A 143 4.57 -15.17 -12.74
N GLU A 144 5.33 -16.11 -13.31
CA GLU A 144 5.03 -17.54 -13.22
C GLU A 144 4.99 -18.05 -11.77
N GLU A 145 5.95 -17.62 -10.93
CA GLU A 145 5.97 -17.96 -9.51
C GLU A 145 4.77 -17.34 -8.75
N ALA A 146 4.41 -16.11 -9.07
CA ALA A 146 3.24 -15.46 -8.45
C ALA A 146 1.93 -16.13 -8.85
N ILE A 147 1.79 -16.58 -10.10
CA ILE A 147 0.62 -17.34 -10.57
C ILE A 147 0.57 -18.70 -9.91
N ALA A 148 1.68 -19.43 -9.82
CA ALA A 148 1.72 -20.72 -9.14
C ALA A 148 1.29 -20.61 -7.66
N ALA A 149 1.74 -19.55 -6.97
CA ALA A 149 1.31 -19.28 -5.61
C ALA A 149 -0.19 -18.89 -5.54
N PHE A 150 -0.69 -18.15 -6.52
CA PHE A 150 -2.09 -17.79 -6.62
C PHE A 150 -2.99 -19.00 -6.85
N ASP A 151 -2.62 -19.91 -7.77
CA ASP A 151 -3.36 -21.14 -8.07
C ASP A 151 -3.47 -22.02 -6.83
N ALA A 152 -2.38 -22.15 -6.06
CA ALA A 152 -2.39 -22.86 -4.79
C ALA A 152 -3.39 -22.29 -3.77
N CYS A 153 -3.64 -20.96 -3.80
CA CYS A 153 -4.60 -20.29 -2.92
C CYS A 153 -6.06 -20.39 -3.43
N THR A 154 -6.28 -20.67 -4.73
CA THR A 154 -7.59 -20.60 -5.39
C THR A 154 -8.10 -21.95 -5.92
N LEU A 155 -7.56 -23.06 -5.44
CA LEU A 155 -7.87 -24.43 -5.87
C LEU A 155 -9.36 -24.74 -6.02
N THR A 156 -10.23 -24.12 -5.23
CA THR A 156 -11.68 -24.38 -5.25
C THR A 156 -12.43 -23.60 -6.32
N LYS A 157 -11.83 -22.58 -6.90
CA LYS A 157 -12.42 -21.73 -7.95
C LYS A 157 -11.33 -21.28 -8.93
N PRO A 158 -10.91 -22.19 -9.82
CA PRO A 158 -9.87 -21.87 -10.79
C PRO A 158 -10.30 -20.68 -11.67
N THR A 159 -9.37 -19.81 -11.95
CA THR A 159 -9.60 -18.59 -12.72
C THR A 159 -8.56 -18.50 -13.81
N ALA A 160 -9.00 -18.36 -15.06
CA ALA A 160 -8.06 -18.13 -16.17
C ALA A 160 -7.41 -16.76 -16.05
N ILE A 161 -6.08 -16.73 -16.02
CA ILE A 161 -5.27 -15.51 -16.08
C ILE A 161 -4.70 -15.40 -17.51
N GLU A 162 -4.96 -14.28 -18.16
CA GLU A 162 -4.34 -13.96 -19.44
C GLU A 162 -2.97 -13.33 -19.18
N ILE A 163 -1.94 -13.80 -19.92
CA ILE A 163 -0.56 -13.36 -19.74
C ILE A 163 -0.08 -12.74 -21.06
N ASP A 164 0.31 -11.47 -21.02
CA ASP A 164 0.91 -10.74 -22.15
C ASP A 164 2.20 -10.04 -21.69
N LEU A 165 3.28 -10.79 -21.66
CA LEU A 165 4.57 -10.29 -21.20
C LEU A 165 5.48 -9.96 -22.37
N GLN A 166 6.04 -8.76 -22.36
CA GLN A 166 7.13 -8.42 -23.27
C GLN A 166 8.35 -9.28 -22.92
N PRO A 167 8.92 -10.03 -23.87
CA PRO A 167 10.06 -10.92 -23.61
C PRO A 167 11.32 -10.14 -23.25
N GLY A 168 12.21 -10.77 -22.48
CA GLY A 168 13.52 -10.25 -22.18
C GLY A 168 13.56 -9.15 -21.12
N LEU A 169 12.46 -8.91 -20.38
CA LEU A 169 12.45 -7.93 -19.32
C LEU A 169 12.99 -8.51 -18.00
N ALA A 170 13.90 -7.78 -17.38
CA ALA A 170 14.39 -8.10 -16.04
C ALA A 170 14.46 -6.84 -15.18
N VAL A 171 14.23 -7.02 -13.87
CA VAL A 171 14.23 -5.96 -12.87
C VAL A 171 15.28 -6.22 -11.79
N ILE A 172 15.68 -5.18 -11.08
CA ILE A 172 16.53 -5.29 -9.88
C ILE A 172 15.62 -5.26 -8.67
N GLY A 173 15.59 -6.35 -7.90
CA GLY A 173 14.74 -6.41 -6.72
C GLY A 173 14.95 -7.65 -5.87
N ASP A 174 14.15 -7.73 -4.83
CA ASP A 174 14.04 -8.88 -3.92
C ASP A 174 12.91 -9.78 -4.42
N ARG A 175 13.28 -10.90 -5.03
CA ARG A 175 12.34 -11.81 -5.70
C ARG A 175 11.20 -12.27 -4.78
N PRO A 176 11.45 -12.79 -3.57
CA PRO A 176 10.38 -13.27 -2.69
C PRO A 176 9.34 -12.19 -2.35
N THR A 177 9.79 -10.96 -2.08
CA THR A 177 8.88 -9.86 -1.75
C THR A 177 8.12 -9.35 -2.97
N LEU A 178 8.72 -9.37 -4.17
CA LEU A 178 8.04 -9.03 -5.43
C LEU A 178 6.96 -10.06 -5.79
N VAL A 179 7.25 -11.36 -5.63
CA VAL A 179 6.24 -12.44 -5.79
C VAL A 179 5.04 -12.19 -4.88
N ARG A 180 5.29 -11.86 -3.61
CA ARG A 180 4.24 -11.53 -2.64
C ARG A 180 3.43 -10.30 -3.03
N ALA A 181 4.08 -9.28 -3.58
CA ALA A 181 3.39 -8.09 -4.07
C ALA A 181 2.43 -8.44 -5.22
N LEU A 182 2.89 -9.22 -6.21
CA LEU A 182 2.04 -9.69 -7.30
C LEU A 182 0.92 -10.59 -6.81
N LEU A 183 1.19 -11.55 -5.93
CA LEU A 183 0.18 -12.42 -5.32
C LEU A 183 -0.92 -11.62 -4.61
N ASN A 184 -0.56 -10.54 -3.90
CA ASN A 184 -1.55 -9.67 -3.27
C ASN A 184 -2.42 -8.94 -4.31
N LEU A 185 -1.85 -8.50 -5.44
CA LEU A 185 -2.63 -7.88 -6.51
C LEU A 185 -3.54 -8.90 -7.20
N LEU A 186 -3.06 -10.10 -7.50
CA LEU A 186 -3.85 -11.18 -8.08
C LEU A 186 -5.01 -11.61 -7.17
N THR A 187 -4.73 -11.77 -5.88
CA THR A 187 -5.78 -12.12 -4.91
C THR A 187 -6.80 -10.99 -4.74
N ASN A 188 -6.38 -9.72 -4.85
CA ASN A 188 -7.30 -8.59 -4.87
C ASN A 188 -8.16 -8.61 -6.15
N ALA A 189 -7.56 -8.75 -7.32
CA ALA A 189 -8.26 -8.88 -8.58
C ALA A 189 -9.32 -9.99 -8.50
N TRP A 190 -8.95 -11.17 -8.00
CA TRP A 190 -9.85 -12.31 -7.85
C TRP A 190 -11.00 -12.04 -6.86
N LYS A 191 -10.75 -11.37 -5.75
CA LYS A 191 -11.75 -11.08 -4.71
C LYS A 191 -12.79 -10.06 -5.14
N TYR A 192 -12.35 -9.03 -5.87
CA TYR A 192 -13.21 -7.90 -6.23
C TYR A 192 -13.87 -8.05 -7.60
N THR A 193 -13.45 -9.01 -8.39
CA THR A 193 -14.12 -9.34 -9.65
C THR A 193 -15.31 -10.26 -9.37
N GLY A 194 -16.43 -10.02 -10.08
CA GLY A 194 -17.67 -10.80 -9.97
C GLY A 194 -17.51 -12.27 -10.41
N GLU A 195 -18.60 -12.91 -10.80
CA GLU A 195 -18.60 -14.33 -11.21
C GLU A 195 -17.79 -14.58 -12.49
N THR A 196 -17.90 -13.71 -13.48
CA THR A 196 -17.10 -13.80 -14.73
C THR A 196 -15.76 -13.10 -14.54
N LYS A 197 -14.80 -13.81 -13.99
CA LYS A 197 -13.47 -13.26 -13.70
C LYS A 197 -12.61 -13.20 -14.94
N ARG A 198 -12.09 -12.01 -15.23
CA ARG A 198 -11.03 -11.81 -16.23
C ARG A 198 -9.89 -11.06 -15.56
N ILE A 199 -8.75 -11.72 -15.44
CA ILE A 199 -7.53 -11.15 -14.87
C ILE A 199 -6.46 -11.22 -15.93
N THR A 200 -5.76 -10.12 -16.18
CA THR A 200 -4.67 -10.05 -17.15
C THR A 200 -3.41 -9.53 -16.47
N ILE A 201 -2.27 -10.16 -16.76
CA ILE A 201 -0.95 -9.66 -16.37
C ILE A 201 -0.22 -9.24 -17.64
N GLU A 202 0.22 -7.99 -17.66
CA GLU A 202 0.97 -7.42 -18.76
C GLU A 202 2.31 -6.89 -18.27
N SER A 203 3.33 -6.91 -19.13
CA SER A 203 4.57 -6.19 -18.86
C SER A 203 5.05 -5.42 -20.08
N GLN A 204 5.67 -4.27 -19.84
CA GLN A 204 6.25 -3.45 -20.88
C GLN A 204 7.55 -2.79 -20.44
N ASP A 205 8.43 -2.57 -21.42
CA ASP A 205 9.62 -1.74 -21.23
C ASP A 205 9.23 -0.26 -21.15
N ALA A 206 9.69 0.42 -20.12
CA ALA A 206 9.57 1.85 -19.92
C ALA A 206 10.96 2.52 -19.75
N GLY A 207 11.96 2.03 -20.47
CA GLY A 207 13.35 2.47 -20.49
C GLY A 207 14.12 2.01 -19.23
N ARG A 208 14.44 2.92 -18.33
CA ARG A 208 15.08 2.56 -17.04
C ARG A 208 14.14 1.88 -16.04
N TRP A 209 12.89 1.66 -16.42
CA TRP A 209 11.85 1.01 -15.65
C TRP A 209 11.23 -0.12 -16.44
N VAL A 210 10.68 -1.07 -15.74
CA VAL A 210 9.75 -2.06 -16.28
C VAL A 210 8.43 -1.85 -15.55
N ASP A 211 7.35 -1.74 -16.32
CA ASP A 211 6.00 -1.66 -15.81
C ASP A 211 5.36 -3.05 -15.90
N VAL A 212 4.85 -3.55 -14.77
CA VAL A 212 4.06 -4.77 -14.68
C VAL A 212 2.65 -4.38 -14.26
N PHE A 213 1.65 -4.77 -15.06
CA PHE A 213 0.25 -4.47 -14.81
C PHE A 213 -0.49 -5.72 -14.37
N VAL A 214 -1.37 -5.55 -13.39
CA VAL A 214 -2.41 -6.54 -13.06
C VAL A 214 -3.75 -5.85 -13.28
N ARG A 215 -4.50 -6.35 -14.26
CA ARG A 215 -5.82 -5.82 -14.66
C ARG A 215 -6.90 -6.78 -14.27
N ASP A 216 -8.04 -6.25 -13.88
CA ASP A 216 -9.25 -7.00 -13.59
C ASP A 216 -10.50 -6.30 -14.17
N ASN A 217 -11.56 -7.07 -14.39
CA ASN A 217 -12.86 -6.58 -14.84
C ASN A 217 -13.85 -6.39 -13.68
N GLY A 218 -13.35 -5.99 -12.51
CA GLY A 218 -14.16 -5.69 -11.33
C GLY A 218 -15.01 -4.42 -11.47
N PRO A 219 -15.79 -4.07 -10.45
CA PRO A 219 -16.70 -2.91 -10.47
C PRO A 219 -15.96 -1.58 -10.58
N GLY A 220 -14.66 -1.58 -10.39
CA GLY A 220 -13.84 -0.37 -10.29
C GLY A 220 -13.78 0.16 -8.86
N ILE A 221 -13.09 1.29 -8.69
CA ILE A 221 -12.88 1.96 -7.40
C ILE A 221 -13.48 3.36 -7.49
N ASP A 222 -14.41 3.66 -6.60
CA ASP A 222 -15.06 4.97 -6.53
C ASP A 222 -14.05 6.09 -6.34
N ARG A 223 -14.27 7.24 -6.98
CA ARG A 223 -13.36 8.40 -6.93
C ARG A 223 -13.05 8.87 -5.51
N ASP A 224 -14.04 8.79 -4.62
CA ASP A 224 -13.90 9.19 -3.23
C ASP A 224 -13.01 8.22 -2.43
N GLU A 225 -12.95 6.95 -2.86
CA GLU A 225 -12.17 5.90 -2.24
C GLU A 225 -10.73 5.85 -2.77
N GLN A 226 -10.51 6.30 -4.02
CA GLN A 226 -9.20 6.21 -4.70
C GLN A 226 -8.04 6.85 -3.93
N ARG A 227 -8.31 7.90 -3.14
CA ARG A 227 -7.28 8.57 -2.34
C ARG A 227 -6.77 7.74 -1.17
N ALA A 228 -7.57 6.79 -0.73
CA ALA A 228 -7.36 6.05 0.50
C ALA A 228 -7.25 4.53 0.32
N ILE A 229 -7.19 4.02 -0.91
CA ILE A 229 -7.08 2.58 -1.18
C ILE A 229 -5.78 1.95 -0.64
N TYR A 230 -4.77 2.76 -0.41
CA TYR A 230 -3.50 2.33 0.17
C TYR A 230 -3.45 2.48 1.69
N ASP A 231 -4.50 3.01 2.31
CA ASP A 231 -4.57 3.14 3.76
C ASP A 231 -4.80 1.75 4.37
N GLN A 232 -4.11 1.49 5.46
CA GLN A 232 -4.20 0.20 6.16
C GLN A 232 -5.60 0.00 6.72
N PHE A 233 -6.12 -1.24 6.64
CA PHE A 233 -7.45 -1.65 7.13
C PHE A 233 -8.63 -0.96 6.45
N ARG A 234 -8.40 -0.23 5.38
CA ARG A 234 -9.48 0.38 4.62
C ARG A 234 -10.06 -0.63 3.64
N ARG A 235 -11.39 -0.72 3.65
CA ARG A 235 -12.16 -1.59 2.77
C ARG A 235 -13.10 -0.71 1.96
N GLY A 236 -13.10 -0.85 0.64
CA GLY A 236 -13.99 -0.11 -0.24
C GLY A 236 -15.44 -0.61 -0.16
N ARG A 237 -16.40 0.18 -0.65
CA ARG A 237 -17.82 -0.19 -0.71
C ARG A 237 -18.07 -1.47 -1.52
N ALA A 238 -17.29 -1.68 -2.57
CA ALA A 238 -17.32 -2.91 -3.36
C ALA A 238 -17.13 -4.19 -2.51
N THR A 239 -16.51 -4.09 -1.34
CA THR A 239 -16.35 -5.21 -0.40
C THR A 239 -17.69 -5.65 0.21
N HIS A 240 -18.61 -4.71 0.41
CA HIS A 240 -19.95 -5.00 0.94
C HIS A 240 -20.83 -5.66 -0.12
N GLU A 241 -20.64 -5.32 -1.39
CA GLU A 241 -21.42 -5.85 -2.50
C GLU A 241 -20.96 -7.24 -2.95
N THR A 242 -19.62 -7.47 -2.96
CA THR A 242 -19.02 -8.74 -3.40
C THR A 242 -18.87 -9.77 -2.29
N GLY A 243 -19.14 -9.40 -1.02
CA GLY A 243 -18.88 -10.27 0.14
C GLY A 243 -17.40 -10.61 0.33
N ALA A 244 -16.51 -9.85 -0.31
CA ALA A 244 -15.07 -10.12 -0.30
C ALA A 244 -14.52 -10.06 1.14
N THR A 245 -13.92 -11.16 1.59
CA THR A 245 -13.28 -11.24 2.90
C THR A 245 -11.85 -10.75 2.83
N GLY A 246 -11.42 -9.92 3.79
CA GLY A 246 -10.03 -9.44 3.85
C GLY A 246 -9.84 -8.31 4.85
N VAL A 247 -8.62 -8.19 5.34
CA VAL A 247 -8.25 -7.29 6.44
C VAL A 247 -7.97 -5.86 5.97
N GLY A 248 -7.95 -5.61 4.64
CA GLY A 248 -7.60 -4.28 4.11
C GLY A 248 -6.11 -3.94 4.18
N LEU A 249 -5.22 -4.94 4.31
CA LEU A 249 -3.77 -4.73 4.37
C LEU A 249 -3.06 -4.97 3.03
N GLY A 250 -3.72 -5.60 2.05
CA GLY A 250 -3.06 -6.07 0.83
C GLY A 250 -2.39 -4.96 0.01
N LEU A 251 -3.10 -3.87 -0.28
CA LEU A 251 -2.54 -2.76 -1.07
C LEU A 251 -1.50 -1.93 -0.30
N ALA A 252 -1.68 -1.75 1.01
CA ALA A 252 -0.68 -1.13 1.86
C ALA A 252 0.63 -1.94 1.84
N PHE A 253 0.53 -3.26 1.92
CA PHE A 253 1.65 -4.19 1.83
C PHE A 253 2.37 -4.10 0.48
N VAL A 254 1.64 -4.14 -0.65
CA VAL A 254 2.22 -3.95 -1.99
C VAL A 254 2.95 -2.62 -2.09
N ARG A 255 2.33 -1.53 -1.62
CA ARG A 255 2.93 -0.19 -1.65
C ARG A 255 4.24 -0.13 -0.84
N THR A 256 4.26 -0.75 0.33
CA THR A 256 5.44 -0.78 1.20
C THR A 256 6.59 -1.57 0.54
N ILE A 257 6.32 -2.75 -0.02
CA ILE A 257 7.31 -3.53 -0.77
C ILE A 257 7.87 -2.74 -1.95
N VAL A 258 6.99 -2.25 -2.82
CA VAL A 258 7.40 -1.55 -4.05
C VAL A 258 8.23 -0.31 -3.73
N ARG A 259 7.85 0.45 -2.70
CA ARG A 259 8.64 1.61 -2.22
C ARG A 259 9.98 1.21 -1.64
N GLY A 260 10.04 0.15 -0.84
CA GLY A 260 11.28 -0.37 -0.28
C GLY A 260 12.28 -0.79 -1.37
N GLN A 261 11.78 -1.23 -2.51
CA GLN A 261 12.58 -1.56 -3.69
C GLN A 261 12.81 -0.38 -4.64
N ARG A 262 12.49 0.87 -4.19
CA ARG A 262 12.64 2.11 -4.97
C ARG A 262 11.79 2.13 -6.25
N GLY A 263 10.72 1.35 -6.28
CA GLY A 263 9.72 1.35 -7.32
C GLY A 263 8.56 2.31 -7.03
N ARG A 264 7.53 2.24 -7.88
CA ARG A 264 6.27 2.99 -7.72
C ARG A 264 5.10 2.06 -7.94
N LEU A 265 4.05 2.24 -7.16
CA LEU A 265 2.75 1.59 -7.35
C LEU A 265 1.75 2.68 -7.72
N ASP A 266 1.15 2.54 -8.89
CA ASP A 266 0.09 3.38 -9.40
C ASP A 266 -1.12 2.52 -9.77
N PHE A 267 -2.25 3.13 -10.03
CA PHE A 267 -3.43 2.43 -10.54
C PHE A 267 -4.28 3.35 -11.40
N GLU A 268 -5.04 2.72 -12.28
CA GLU A 268 -6.12 3.34 -13.05
C GLU A 268 -7.38 2.51 -12.81
N SER A 269 -8.50 3.18 -12.53
CA SER A 269 -9.74 2.47 -12.29
C SER A 269 -10.94 3.24 -12.81
N ARG A 270 -11.81 2.50 -13.49
CA ARG A 270 -13.11 2.92 -14.00
C ARG A 270 -14.12 1.79 -13.82
N PRO A 271 -15.41 2.06 -13.84
CA PRO A 271 -16.40 1.00 -13.79
C PRO A 271 -16.14 -0.10 -14.82
N GLY A 272 -16.02 -1.34 -14.37
CA GLY A 272 -15.73 -2.50 -15.20
C GLY A 272 -14.24 -2.77 -15.47
N GLU A 273 -13.32 -1.97 -14.92
CA GLU A 273 -11.90 -2.20 -15.09
C GLU A 273 -11.08 -1.55 -13.98
N THR A 274 -10.17 -2.32 -13.40
CA THR A 274 -9.10 -1.78 -12.55
C THR A 274 -7.76 -2.33 -13.01
N ALA A 275 -6.76 -1.46 -13.09
CA ALA A 275 -5.39 -1.80 -13.48
C ALA A 275 -4.42 -1.27 -12.43
N PHE A 276 -3.72 -2.14 -11.74
CA PHE A 276 -2.60 -1.78 -10.89
C PHE A 276 -1.31 -1.88 -11.66
N ARG A 277 -0.45 -0.88 -11.58
CA ARG A 277 0.86 -0.82 -12.23
C ARG A 277 1.97 -0.82 -11.19
N LEU A 278 2.82 -1.85 -11.23
CA LEU A 278 4.08 -1.89 -10.52
C LEU A 278 5.18 -1.39 -11.45
N ARG A 279 5.79 -0.28 -11.13
CA ARG A 279 6.94 0.27 -11.83
C ARG A 279 8.20 -0.08 -11.08
N LEU A 280 9.03 -0.95 -11.66
CA LEU A 280 10.25 -1.51 -11.06
C LEU A 280 11.48 -1.07 -11.86
N ARG A 281 12.65 -1.04 -11.20
CA ARG A 281 13.87 -0.61 -11.87
C ARG A 281 14.38 -1.70 -12.82
N SER A 282 14.52 -1.35 -14.10
CA SER A 282 15.11 -2.22 -15.12
C SER A 282 16.59 -2.52 -14.82
N THR A 283 17.06 -3.69 -15.21
CA THR A 283 18.48 -4.03 -15.21
C THR A 283 19.25 -3.30 -16.32
N GLY A 284 18.53 -2.79 -17.33
CA GLY A 284 19.14 -2.15 -18.51
C GLY A 284 19.69 -3.13 -19.56
N GLU A 285 19.68 -4.43 -19.27
CA GLU A 285 20.13 -5.48 -20.18
C GLU A 285 18.94 -6.35 -20.59
N PRO A 286 18.70 -6.56 -21.89
CA PRO A 286 17.67 -7.49 -22.35
C PRO A 286 18.01 -8.94 -21.95
N VAL A 287 17.00 -9.73 -21.58
CA VAL A 287 17.16 -11.17 -21.42
C VAL A 287 16.99 -11.80 -22.81
N GLU A 288 17.98 -12.54 -23.29
CA GLU A 288 17.83 -13.34 -24.48
C GLU A 288 16.88 -14.52 -24.19
N HIS A 289 15.59 -14.34 -24.45
CA HIS A 289 14.62 -15.43 -24.48
C HIS A 289 14.05 -15.59 -25.88
N PRO A 290 14.01 -16.80 -26.44
CA PRO A 290 13.35 -17.06 -27.71
C PRO A 290 11.82 -17.07 -27.52
N GLY A 291 11.14 -16.04 -27.99
CA GLY A 291 9.71 -16.04 -28.29
C GLY A 291 8.80 -15.30 -27.30
N ALA A 292 7.96 -14.44 -27.86
CA ALA A 292 6.84 -13.82 -27.18
C ALA A 292 5.80 -14.90 -26.77
N LEU A 293 5.47 -15.00 -25.49
CA LEU A 293 4.45 -15.92 -24.99
C LEU A 293 3.13 -15.16 -24.79
N LYS A 294 2.19 -15.37 -25.74
CA LYS A 294 0.76 -15.23 -25.43
C LYS A 294 0.27 -16.60 -24.99
N GLN A 295 0.14 -16.82 -23.70
CA GLN A 295 -0.41 -18.06 -23.17
C GLN A 295 -1.67 -17.77 -22.37
N LYS A 296 -2.72 -18.54 -22.68
CA LYS A 296 -3.92 -18.62 -21.85
C LYS A 296 -3.73 -19.84 -20.95
N VAL A 297 -3.40 -19.60 -19.69
CA VAL A 297 -3.31 -20.70 -18.71
C VAL A 297 -4.71 -20.91 -18.16
N THR A 298 -5.31 -22.03 -18.53
CA THR A 298 -6.55 -22.54 -17.95
C THR A 298 -6.16 -23.69 -17.04
N SER A 299 -6.29 -23.53 -15.75
CA SER A 299 -6.20 -24.63 -14.78
C SER A 299 -7.57 -25.16 -14.41
#